data_28b4b0942bd5b30bcff199107729be25
#
_entry.id   28b4b0942bd5b30bcff199107729be25
#
_cell.length_a   1.000
_cell.length_b   1.000
_cell.length_c   1.000
_cell.angle_alpha   90.00
_cell.angle_beta   90.00
_cell.angle_gamma   90.00
#
_symmetry.space_group_name_H-M   'P 1'
#
loop_
_entity.id
_entity.type
_entity.pdbx_description
1 polymer ?
#
loop_
_entity_poly.entity_id
_entity_poly.type
_entity_poly.pdbx_seq_one_letter_code
_entity_poly.pdbx_strand_id
1 'polypeptide(L)'
;MRVKIGNYPNHRFYHNWLYNWFGYSPKQKTSIKIHKWDTWSMDHTLAPIILPMLVQLKETTHGAPWVDDEDVPEELRSTSTPPKENEYDTDDFHFKRWDWILGEMIWAFEHKSKEMDAGDICADKCANFGDPVCKACMKETQERLT
;
A
#
# COMPACT_ATOMS: atom_id res chain seq x y z
N MET A 1 5.04 11.19 -14.98
CA MET A 1 3.56 11.18 -14.71
C MET A 1 3.16 12.36 -13.84
N ARG A 2 1.93 12.88 -13.98
CA ARG A 2 1.35 13.87 -13.06
C ARG A 2 -0.04 13.38 -12.63
N VAL A 3 -0.23 13.16 -11.35
CA VAL A 3 -1.51 12.78 -10.75
C VAL A 3 -1.98 13.91 -9.85
N LYS A 4 -3.23 14.32 -10.00
CA LYS A 4 -3.89 15.30 -9.14
C LYS A 4 -5.25 14.73 -8.75
N ILE A 5 -5.39 14.42 -7.47
CA ILE A 5 -6.63 13.96 -6.87
C ILE A 5 -7.17 15.11 -6.03
N GLY A 6 -8.34 15.62 -6.41
CA GLY A 6 -8.99 16.69 -5.66
C GLY A 6 -9.62 16.17 -4.36
N ASN A 7 -9.91 17.06 -3.45
CA ASN A 7 -10.59 16.72 -2.21
C ASN A 7 -11.97 16.10 -2.48
N TYR A 8 -12.42 15.23 -1.59
CA TYR A 8 -13.80 14.78 -1.58
C TYR A 8 -14.72 15.97 -1.35
N PRO A 9 -15.81 16.08 -2.10
CA PRO A 9 -16.74 17.17 -1.91
C PRO A 9 -17.44 17.04 -0.55
N ASN A 10 -17.38 18.11 0.25
CA ASN A 10 -18.15 18.16 1.49
C ASN A 10 -19.65 18.21 1.13
N HIS A 11 -20.40 17.21 1.58
CA HIS A 11 -21.86 17.20 1.44
C HIS A 11 -22.45 18.28 2.34
N ARG A 12 -23.01 19.33 1.70
CA ARG A 12 -23.78 20.38 2.39
C ARG A 12 -25.26 20.08 2.25
N PHE A 13 -26.09 20.63 3.14
CA PHE A 13 -27.54 20.38 3.17
C PHE A 13 -28.25 20.65 1.84
N TYR A 14 -27.77 21.63 1.07
CA TYR A 14 -28.36 21.97 -0.24
C TYR A 14 -28.01 20.97 -1.35
N HIS A 15 -27.01 20.09 -1.19
CA HIS A 15 -26.68 19.05 -2.17
C HIS A 15 -27.80 18.03 -2.31
N ASN A 16 -28.51 17.69 -1.21
CA ASN A 16 -29.66 16.82 -1.26
C ASN A 16 -30.81 17.41 -2.08
N TRP A 17 -31.03 18.72 -1.95
CA TRP A 17 -32.02 19.45 -2.76
C TRP A 17 -31.64 19.49 -4.24
N LEU A 18 -30.36 19.80 -4.56
CA LEU A 18 -29.86 19.81 -5.94
C LEU A 18 -29.91 18.40 -6.57
N TYR A 19 -29.64 17.35 -5.81
CA TYR A 19 -29.75 15.99 -6.29
C TYR A 19 -31.19 15.64 -6.64
N ASN A 20 -32.14 15.95 -5.77
CA ASN A 20 -33.57 15.63 -5.97
C ASN A 20 -34.18 16.39 -7.15
N TRP A 21 -33.74 17.61 -7.43
CA TRP A 21 -34.31 18.44 -8.49
C TRP A 21 -33.56 18.33 -9.84
N PHE A 22 -32.26 18.18 -9.80
CA PHE A 22 -31.41 18.22 -11.02
C PHE A 22 -30.52 16.99 -11.20
N GLY A 23 -30.59 16.00 -10.30
CA GLY A 23 -29.69 14.85 -10.31
C GLY A 23 -28.22 15.21 -10.06
N TYR A 24 -27.94 16.43 -9.54
CA TYR A 24 -26.57 16.89 -9.32
C TYR A 24 -25.97 16.24 -8.10
N SER A 25 -24.89 15.47 -8.30
CA SER A 25 -24.06 14.92 -7.23
C SER A 25 -22.65 15.51 -7.37
N PRO A 26 -22.12 16.18 -6.32
CA PRO A 26 -20.74 16.63 -6.36
C PRO A 26 -19.78 15.43 -6.43
N LYS A 27 -18.87 15.44 -7.40
CA LYS A 27 -17.88 14.37 -7.60
C LYS A 27 -16.47 14.87 -7.33
N GLN A 28 -15.64 13.98 -6.81
CA GLN A 28 -14.21 14.23 -6.71
C GLN A 28 -13.61 14.46 -8.11
N LYS A 29 -12.85 15.53 -8.26
CA LYS A 29 -12.17 15.83 -9.53
C LYS A 29 -10.81 15.16 -9.53
N THR A 30 -10.62 14.21 -10.42
CA THR A 30 -9.34 13.53 -10.63
C THR A 30 -8.80 13.88 -12.02
N SER A 31 -7.54 14.24 -12.09
CA SER A 31 -6.83 14.49 -13.36
C SER A 31 -5.53 13.71 -13.34
N ILE A 32 -5.37 12.83 -14.33
CA ILE A 32 -4.18 11.99 -14.49
C ILE A 32 -3.60 12.28 -15.86
N LYS A 33 -2.32 12.68 -15.91
CA LYS A 33 -1.55 12.82 -17.13
C LYS A 33 -0.43 11.80 -17.13
N ILE A 34 -0.42 10.93 -18.12
CA ILE A 34 0.53 9.84 -18.28
C ILE A 34 1.38 10.14 -19.53
N HIS A 35 2.69 9.93 -19.41
CA HIS A 35 3.62 9.94 -20.51
C HIS A 35 3.83 8.51 -21.03
N LYS A 36 4.18 8.35 -22.31
CA LYS A 36 4.40 7.03 -22.93
C LYS A 36 5.44 6.16 -22.19
N TRP A 37 6.39 6.78 -21.50
CA TRP A 37 7.42 6.09 -20.73
C TRP A 37 6.96 5.65 -19.33
N ASP A 38 5.88 6.24 -18.79
CA ASP A 38 5.34 5.87 -17.49
C ASP A 38 4.77 4.45 -17.47
N THR A 39 4.48 3.89 -18.64
CA THR A 39 3.95 2.53 -18.79
C THR A 39 5.03 1.46 -18.96
N TRP A 40 6.27 1.86 -19.16
CA TRP A 40 7.39 0.92 -19.35
C TRP A 40 7.71 0.17 -18.05
N SER A 41 7.68 0.87 -16.92
CA SER A 41 7.86 0.31 -15.57
C SER A 41 6.73 0.80 -14.68
N MET A 42 5.52 0.24 -14.88
CA MET A 42 4.31 0.70 -14.17
C MET A 42 4.40 0.52 -12.67
N ASP A 43 5.06 -0.52 -12.20
CA ASP A 43 5.29 -0.80 -10.80
C ASP A 43 6.04 0.36 -10.10
N HIS A 44 7.13 0.84 -10.69
CA HIS A 44 7.85 2.02 -10.18
C HIS A 44 7.01 3.30 -10.26
N THR A 45 6.26 3.46 -11.34
CA THR A 45 5.41 4.64 -11.54
C THR A 45 4.26 4.70 -10.52
N LEU A 46 3.72 3.56 -10.14
CA LEU A 46 2.59 3.46 -9.21
C LEU A 46 3.03 3.46 -7.73
N ALA A 47 4.22 2.97 -7.43
CA ALA A 47 4.71 2.87 -6.06
C ALA A 47 4.59 4.19 -5.26
N PRO A 48 5.07 5.35 -5.75
CA PRO A 48 4.96 6.62 -5.02
C PRO A 48 3.51 7.16 -4.90
N ILE A 49 2.56 6.58 -5.62
CA ILE A 49 1.13 6.91 -5.49
C ILE A 49 0.47 6.01 -4.46
N ILE A 50 0.76 4.72 -4.49
CA ILE A 50 0.14 3.71 -3.64
C ILE A 50 0.67 3.79 -2.21
N LEU A 51 1.96 4.00 -2.04
CA LEU A 51 2.62 4.04 -0.72
C LEU A 51 1.93 4.97 0.28
N PRO A 52 1.71 6.27 0.01
CA PRO A 52 1.05 7.16 0.96
C PRO A 52 -0.41 6.76 1.25
N MET A 53 -1.08 6.09 0.30
CA MET A 53 -2.43 5.57 0.50
C MET A 53 -2.44 4.39 1.47
N LEU A 54 -1.46 3.48 1.37
CA LEU A 54 -1.31 2.35 2.29
C LEU A 54 -0.97 2.81 3.71
N VAL A 55 -0.05 3.79 3.83
CA VAL A 55 0.29 4.39 5.13
C VAL A 55 -0.95 5.00 5.78
N GLN A 56 -1.70 5.82 5.04
CA GLN A 56 -2.94 6.41 5.53
C GLN A 56 -3.98 5.34 5.90
N LEU A 57 -4.13 4.30 5.07
CA LEU A 57 -5.02 3.18 5.36
C LEU A 57 -4.66 2.52 6.69
N LYS A 58 -3.37 2.22 6.91
CA LYS A 58 -2.90 1.61 8.16
C LYS A 58 -3.20 2.47 9.37
N GLU A 59 -3.00 3.79 9.27
CA GLU A 59 -3.27 4.74 10.37
C GLU A 59 -4.76 4.92 10.68
N THR A 60 -5.64 4.76 9.69
CA THR A 60 -7.07 5.07 9.80
C THR A 60 -7.98 3.84 9.69
N THR A 61 -7.40 2.63 9.74
CA THR A 61 -8.18 1.39 9.63
C THR A 61 -9.17 1.24 10.79
N HIS A 62 -10.44 1.05 10.45
CA HIS A 62 -11.53 0.77 11.39
C HIS A 62 -12.10 -0.64 11.25
N GLY A 63 -11.60 -1.41 10.28
CA GLY A 63 -12.01 -2.78 10.01
C GLY A 63 -10.90 -3.55 9.33
N ALA A 64 -10.93 -4.87 9.43
CA ALA A 64 -9.97 -5.75 8.79
C ALA A 64 -10.71 -6.73 7.87
N PRO A 65 -10.25 -6.95 6.63
CA PRO A 65 -10.72 -8.04 5.81
C PRO A 65 -10.29 -9.38 6.40
N TRP A 66 -10.87 -10.45 5.89
CA TRP A 66 -10.37 -11.78 6.18
C TRP A 66 -9.00 -11.97 5.52
N VAL A 67 -8.07 -12.56 6.26
CA VAL A 67 -6.72 -12.88 5.80
C VAL A 67 -6.53 -14.38 5.95
N ASP A 68 -6.03 -15.04 4.91
CA ASP A 68 -5.74 -16.46 4.92
C ASP A 68 -4.51 -16.78 5.78
N ASP A 69 -4.50 -17.94 6.43
CA ASP A 69 -3.40 -18.37 7.29
C ASP A 69 -2.10 -18.60 6.50
N GLU A 70 -2.20 -18.86 5.19
CA GLU A 70 -1.04 -19.04 4.32
C GLU A 70 -0.28 -17.73 4.05
N ASP A 71 -0.98 -16.58 4.16
CA ASP A 71 -0.43 -15.25 3.87
C ASP A 71 0.26 -14.61 5.08
N VAL A 72 0.26 -15.27 6.24
CA VAL A 72 0.81 -14.73 7.49
C VAL A 72 1.79 -15.69 8.16
N PRO A 73 2.73 -15.18 8.97
CA PRO A 73 3.63 -16.03 9.74
C PRO A 73 2.87 -16.93 10.72
N GLU A 74 3.48 -18.04 11.09
CA GLU A 74 2.87 -19.11 11.88
C GLU A 74 2.28 -18.59 13.22
N GLU A 75 2.93 -17.61 13.83
CA GLU A 75 2.52 -17.01 15.10
C GLU A 75 1.18 -16.25 15.01
N LEU A 76 0.80 -15.81 13.80
CA LEU A 76 -0.43 -15.07 13.55
C LEU A 76 -1.56 -15.92 12.98
N ARG A 77 -1.33 -17.19 12.67
CA ARG A 77 -2.33 -18.08 12.10
C ARG A 77 -3.51 -18.31 13.06
N SER A 78 -4.65 -18.69 12.48
CA SER A 78 -5.86 -19.00 13.25
C SER A 78 -5.64 -20.17 14.23
N THR A 79 -4.75 -21.08 13.87
CA THR A 79 -4.34 -22.22 14.72
C THR A 79 -3.54 -21.83 15.96
N SER A 80 -2.94 -20.64 15.95
CA SER A 80 -2.14 -20.11 17.07
C SER A 80 -2.95 -19.27 18.05
N THR A 81 -4.26 -19.09 17.79
CA THR A 81 -5.16 -18.33 18.65
C THR A 81 -5.93 -19.25 19.63
N PRO A 82 -6.37 -18.73 20.79
CA PRO A 82 -7.35 -19.42 21.63
C PRO A 82 -8.62 -19.75 20.84
N PRO A 83 -9.35 -20.81 21.22
CA PRO A 83 -10.62 -21.14 20.60
C PRO A 83 -11.62 -19.99 20.77
N LYS A 84 -12.37 -19.71 19.70
CA LYS A 84 -13.39 -18.65 19.68
C LYS A 84 -14.53 -18.98 20.65
N GLU A 85 -15.08 -17.95 21.30
CA GLU A 85 -16.28 -18.11 22.13
C GLU A 85 -17.52 -18.42 21.28
N ASN A 86 -17.64 -17.76 20.10
CA ASN A 86 -18.69 -18.00 19.12
C ASN A 86 -18.10 -18.27 17.74
N GLU A 87 -18.71 -19.15 16.98
CA GLU A 87 -18.28 -19.51 15.63
C GLU A 87 -18.24 -18.33 14.65
N TYR A 88 -19.12 -17.33 14.87
CA TYR A 88 -19.24 -16.15 14.01
C TYR A 88 -18.33 -14.98 14.40
N ASP A 89 -17.66 -15.06 15.54
CA ASP A 89 -16.77 -14.00 15.99
C ASP A 89 -15.40 -14.08 15.27
N THR A 90 -14.75 -12.94 15.15
CA THR A 90 -13.34 -12.89 14.75
C THR A 90 -12.46 -13.36 15.89
N ASP A 91 -11.35 -14.02 15.57
CA ASP A 91 -10.35 -14.39 16.56
C ASP A 91 -9.50 -13.18 17.01
N ASP A 92 -8.75 -13.34 18.09
CA ASP A 92 -7.94 -12.27 18.71
C ASP A 92 -6.84 -11.72 17.79
N PHE A 93 -6.48 -12.47 16.72
CA PHE A 93 -5.43 -12.08 15.80
C PHE A 93 -5.95 -11.53 14.48
N HIS A 94 -7.26 -11.45 14.28
CA HIS A 94 -7.88 -10.96 13.04
C HIS A 94 -7.32 -9.59 12.61
N PHE A 95 -7.31 -8.60 13.51
CA PHE A 95 -6.76 -7.27 13.22
C PHE A 95 -5.24 -7.27 13.12
N LYS A 96 -4.54 -8.12 13.88
CA LYS A 96 -3.08 -8.23 13.83
C LYS A 96 -2.59 -8.78 12.51
N ARG A 97 -3.33 -9.75 11.91
CA ARG A 97 -3.02 -10.27 10.57
C ARG A 97 -3.11 -9.16 9.53
N TRP A 98 -4.18 -8.38 9.57
CA TRP A 98 -4.35 -7.28 8.63
C TRP A 98 -3.29 -6.20 8.81
N ASP A 99 -2.95 -5.84 10.04
CA ASP A 99 -1.89 -4.88 10.33
C ASP A 99 -0.53 -5.36 9.83
N TRP A 100 -0.24 -6.64 9.97
CA TRP A 100 0.96 -7.27 9.43
C TRP A 100 0.99 -7.21 7.90
N ILE A 101 -0.08 -7.61 7.21
CA ILE A 101 -0.22 -7.54 5.74
C ILE A 101 0.00 -6.10 5.24
N LEU A 102 -0.62 -5.11 5.90
CA LEU A 102 -0.40 -3.70 5.55
C LEU A 102 1.06 -3.29 5.74
N GLY A 103 1.70 -3.80 6.79
CA GLY A 103 3.13 -3.58 7.02
C GLY A 103 4.00 -4.11 5.89
N GLU A 104 3.76 -5.34 5.45
CA GLU A 104 4.49 -5.97 4.34
C GLU A 104 4.24 -5.26 3.01
N MET A 105 3.00 -4.85 2.73
CA MET A 105 2.68 -4.05 1.55
C MET A 105 3.43 -2.71 1.57
N ILE A 106 3.40 -1.98 2.69
CA ILE A 106 4.11 -0.71 2.85
C ILE A 106 5.60 -0.92 2.62
N TRP A 107 6.19 -1.94 3.24
CA TRP A 107 7.61 -2.27 3.06
C TRP A 107 7.95 -2.53 1.59
N ALA A 108 7.14 -3.34 0.89
CA ALA A 108 7.38 -3.66 -0.53
C ALA A 108 7.31 -2.40 -1.41
N PHE A 109 6.32 -1.52 -1.20
CA PHE A 109 6.18 -0.29 -1.97
C PHE A 109 7.23 0.77 -1.60
N GLU A 110 7.71 0.81 -0.35
CA GLU A 110 8.86 1.64 0.03
C GLU A 110 10.13 1.23 -0.71
N HIS A 111 10.43 -0.08 -0.75
CA HIS A 111 11.58 -0.59 -1.48
C HIS A 111 11.48 -0.28 -2.96
N LYS A 112 10.30 -0.52 -3.55
CA LYS A 112 10.05 -0.24 -4.96
C LYS A 112 10.17 1.24 -5.30
N SER A 113 9.74 2.11 -4.40
CA SER A 113 9.88 3.57 -4.54
C SER A 113 11.35 4.00 -4.48
N LYS A 114 12.14 3.38 -3.60
CA LYS A 114 13.58 3.68 -3.42
C LYS A 114 14.44 3.13 -4.55
N GLU A 115 14.04 2.04 -5.19
CA GLU A 115 14.73 1.52 -6.38
C GLU A 115 14.76 2.54 -7.54
N MET A 116 13.82 3.47 -7.60
CA MET A 116 13.89 4.59 -8.56
C MET A 116 15.04 5.56 -8.26
N ASP A 117 15.39 5.71 -6.97
CA ASP A 117 16.49 6.52 -6.50
C ASP A 117 17.81 5.71 -6.42
N ALA A 118 17.73 4.37 -6.51
CA ALA A 118 18.87 3.47 -6.36
C ALA A 118 19.90 3.59 -7.51
N GLY A 119 19.51 4.14 -8.65
CA GLY A 119 20.46 4.57 -9.67
C GLY A 119 21.50 5.55 -9.11
N ASP A 120 21.10 6.43 -8.20
CA ASP A 120 21.97 7.36 -7.50
C ASP A 120 22.64 6.73 -6.26
N ILE A 121 21.92 5.87 -5.53
CA ILE A 121 22.44 5.24 -4.29
C ILE A 121 23.49 4.16 -4.57
N CYS A 122 23.34 3.38 -5.65
CA CYS A 122 24.37 2.44 -6.08
C CYS A 122 25.62 3.16 -6.63
N ALA A 123 25.46 4.31 -7.25
CA ALA A 123 26.60 5.09 -7.75
C ALA A 123 27.51 5.58 -6.59
N ASP A 124 26.92 5.95 -5.45
CA ASP A 124 27.67 6.46 -4.30
C ASP A 124 28.23 5.37 -3.37
N LYS A 125 27.61 4.18 -3.31
CA LYS A 125 27.98 3.10 -2.37
C LYS A 125 28.67 1.90 -3.02
N CYS A 126 28.53 1.70 -4.32
CA CYS A 126 29.14 0.58 -5.02
C CYS A 126 30.30 1.07 -5.89
N ALA A 127 31.53 0.71 -5.51
CA ALA A 127 32.76 1.09 -6.21
C ALA A 127 32.89 0.49 -7.64
N ASN A 128 31.96 -0.34 -8.09
CA ASN A 128 31.92 -0.93 -9.42
C ASN A 128 30.55 -0.77 -10.05
N PHE A 129 30.37 0.30 -10.79
CA PHE A 129 29.22 0.51 -11.66
C PHE A 129 29.25 -0.56 -12.77
N GLY A 130 28.31 -1.51 -12.74
CA GLY A 130 28.20 -2.56 -13.76
C GLY A 130 28.07 -3.99 -13.20
N ASP A 131 28.18 -4.18 -11.90
CA ASP A 131 27.92 -5.48 -11.29
C ASP A 131 26.39 -5.65 -11.06
N PRO A 132 25.71 -6.58 -11.77
CA PRO A 132 24.25 -6.73 -11.71
C PRO A 132 23.75 -7.15 -10.33
N VAL A 133 24.64 -7.41 -9.38
CA VAL A 133 24.29 -7.86 -8.03
C VAL A 133 25.18 -7.21 -6.99
N CYS A 134 24.74 -6.06 -6.49
CA CYS A 134 25.37 -5.48 -5.31
C CYS A 134 25.13 -6.37 -4.08
N LYS A 135 26.17 -7.10 -3.64
CA LYS A 135 26.14 -8.01 -2.49
C LYS A 135 25.65 -7.34 -1.18
N ALA A 136 25.85 -6.03 -1.03
CA ALA A 136 25.37 -5.28 0.13
C ALA A 136 23.84 -5.10 0.12
N CYS A 137 23.26 -4.80 -1.05
CA CYS A 137 21.80 -4.67 -1.20
C CYS A 137 21.08 -6.01 -1.08
N MET A 138 21.69 -7.11 -1.57
CA MET A 138 21.12 -8.47 -1.42
C MET A 138 21.15 -8.96 0.02
N LYS A 139 22.16 -8.60 0.80
CA LYS A 139 22.27 -9.03 2.19
C LYS A 139 21.18 -8.45 3.07
N GLU A 140 20.84 -7.18 2.88
CA GLU A 140 19.76 -6.49 3.61
C GLU A 140 18.37 -7.06 3.30
N THR A 141 18.15 -7.49 2.05
CA THR A 141 16.90 -8.16 1.64
C THR A 141 16.81 -9.58 2.20
N GLN A 142 17.94 -10.29 2.27
CA GLN A 142 17.98 -11.69 2.73
C GLN A 142 17.87 -11.83 4.25
N GLU A 143 18.36 -10.85 5.02
CA GLU A 143 18.23 -10.80 6.48
C GLU A 143 16.79 -10.53 6.97
N ARG A 144 15.91 -10.04 6.08
CA ARG A 144 14.48 -9.84 6.39
C ARG A 144 13.57 -11.01 5.99
N LEU A 145 14.08 -11.92 5.17
CA LEU A 145 13.36 -13.12 4.71
C LEU A 145 13.70 -14.37 5.54
N THR A 146 14.57 -14.23 6.54
CA THR A 146 14.90 -15.27 7.52
C THR A 146 14.43 -14.87 8.92
#